data_a614e5d083f7f962e087fb548e83a7b5
#
_entry.id   a614e5d083f7f962e087fb548e83a7b5
#
_cell.length_a   1.000
_cell.length_b   1.000
_cell.length_c   1.000
_cell.angle_alpha   90.00
_cell.angle_beta   90.00
_cell.angle_gamma   90.00
#
_symmetry.space_group_name_H-M   'P 1'
#
loop_
_entity.id
_entity.type
_entity.pdbx_description
1 polymer ?
#
loop_
_entity_poly.entity_id
_entity_poly.type
_entity_poly.pdbx_seq_one_letter_code
_entity_poly.pdbx_strand_id
1 'polypeptide(L)'
;MFNIALYQPDIPQNTAAIIRLCSCFNATLEIIEPCGFQLNDKRLKRVAMDYLNKSKIITYKSYEDFLLHKKKSRVILMTTKVKKKYYNFNFKPKDTILFGRESGGVPKIVHNNAYERLTIPLKNNARSLNVGMSVAITLSEALNQNLF
;
A
#
# COMPACT_ATOMS: atom_id res chain seq x y z
N MET A 1 -2.64 -13.62 -6.00
CA MET A 1 -1.82 -12.88 -5.02
C MET A 1 -1.85 -11.41 -5.40
N PHE A 2 -2.11 -10.53 -4.43
CA PHE A 2 -2.06 -9.07 -4.59
C PHE A 2 -0.72 -8.51 -4.14
N ASN A 3 -0.37 -7.32 -4.65
CA ASN A 3 0.78 -6.55 -4.20
C ASN A 3 0.30 -5.29 -3.49
N ILE A 4 0.86 -5.01 -2.34
CA ILE A 4 0.64 -3.78 -1.59
C ILE A 4 1.90 -2.95 -1.72
N ALA A 5 1.79 -1.74 -2.27
CA ALA A 5 2.91 -0.83 -2.42
C ALA A 5 2.77 0.38 -1.49
N LEU A 6 3.86 0.76 -0.84
CA LEU A 6 3.94 1.93 0.02
C LEU A 6 4.89 2.94 -0.61
N TYR A 7 4.37 4.13 -0.88
CA TYR A 7 5.16 5.24 -1.41
C TYR A 7 5.87 5.96 -0.26
N GLN A 8 7.18 5.79 -0.16
CA GLN A 8 8.05 6.48 0.80
C GLN A 8 7.46 6.56 2.22
N PRO A 9 7.13 5.43 2.85
CA PRO A 9 6.51 5.44 4.17
C PRO A 9 7.42 6.10 5.20
N ASP A 10 6.85 6.85 6.13
CA ASP A 10 7.60 7.62 7.13
C ASP A 10 7.35 7.19 8.57
N ILE A 11 6.39 6.31 8.83
CA ILE A 11 6.10 5.78 10.18
C ILE A 11 6.41 4.28 10.23
N PRO A 12 7.48 3.86 10.92
CA PRO A 12 7.91 2.46 10.92
C PRO A 12 6.90 1.50 11.54
N GLN A 13 6.14 1.93 12.54
CA GLN A 13 5.11 1.10 13.16
C GLN A 13 3.97 0.75 12.18
N ASN A 14 3.58 1.69 11.32
CA ASN A 14 2.57 1.44 10.28
C ASN A 14 3.08 0.43 9.25
N THR A 15 4.32 0.59 8.79
CA THR A 15 4.95 -0.36 7.86
C THR A 15 5.06 -1.76 8.48
N ALA A 16 5.42 -1.84 9.75
CA ALA A 16 5.50 -3.11 10.46
C ALA A 16 4.14 -3.83 10.56
N ALA A 17 3.07 -3.09 10.85
CA ALA A 17 1.72 -3.62 10.88
C ALA A 17 1.30 -4.15 9.49
N ILE A 18 1.68 -3.44 8.42
CA ILE A 18 1.40 -3.84 7.04
C ILE A 18 2.21 -5.08 6.64
N ILE A 19 3.47 -5.20 7.07
CA ILE A 19 4.28 -6.42 6.89
C ILE A 19 3.54 -7.63 7.45
N ARG A 20 3.07 -7.52 8.69
CA ARG A 20 2.31 -8.58 9.34
C ARG A 20 1.03 -8.91 8.57
N LEU A 21 0.28 -7.88 8.17
CA LEU A 21 -0.95 -8.05 7.40
C LEU A 21 -0.71 -8.77 6.07
N CYS A 22 0.28 -8.33 5.31
CA CYS A 22 0.65 -8.96 4.03
C CYS A 22 1.05 -10.43 4.21
N SER A 23 1.80 -10.74 5.26
CA SER A 23 2.16 -12.13 5.58
C SER A 23 0.93 -12.99 5.88
N CYS A 24 -0.02 -12.48 6.66
CA CYS A 24 -1.24 -13.20 7.03
C CYS A 24 -2.14 -13.49 5.82
N PHE A 25 -2.14 -12.63 4.83
CA PHE A 25 -2.99 -12.74 3.63
C PHE A 25 -2.24 -13.17 2.37
N ASN A 26 -1.00 -13.61 2.51
CA ASN A 26 -0.16 -14.03 1.38
C ASN A 26 -0.09 -12.97 0.27
N ALA A 27 0.05 -11.69 0.65
CA ALA A 27 0.28 -10.58 -0.24
C ALA A 27 1.78 -10.21 -0.27
N THR A 28 2.26 -9.69 -1.40
CA THR A 28 3.61 -9.13 -1.49
C THR A 28 3.58 -7.69 -1.01
N LEU A 29 4.53 -7.31 -0.15
CA LEU A 29 4.74 -5.92 0.21
C LEU A 29 5.85 -5.31 -0.65
N GLU A 30 5.57 -4.17 -1.25
CA GLU A 30 6.48 -3.40 -2.07
C GLU A 30 6.72 -2.04 -1.41
N ILE A 31 7.98 -1.68 -1.19
CA ILE A 31 8.35 -0.42 -0.53
C ILE A 31 9.14 0.43 -1.51
N ILE A 32 8.66 1.63 -1.76
CA ILE A 32 9.33 2.62 -2.60
C ILE A 32 10.10 3.57 -1.70
N GLU A 33 11.41 3.52 -1.79
CA GLU A 33 12.31 4.39 -1.03
C GLU A 33 12.43 5.79 -1.67
N PRO A 34 12.91 6.81 -0.94
CA PRO A 34 13.40 6.75 0.44
C PRO A 34 12.27 6.69 1.48
N CYS A 35 12.50 5.92 2.54
CA CYS A 35 11.62 5.88 3.71
C CYS A 35 12.04 6.92 4.75
N GLY A 36 11.11 7.36 5.60
CA GLY A 36 11.42 8.20 6.75
C GLY A 36 12.11 7.46 7.91
N PHE A 37 12.47 6.20 7.71
CA PHE A 37 13.15 5.33 8.67
C PHE A 37 13.99 4.27 7.93
N GLN A 38 14.85 3.56 8.65
CA GLN A 38 15.59 2.43 8.09
C GLN A 38 14.80 1.12 8.30
N LEU A 39 14.88 0.18 7.36
CA LEU A 39 14.17 -1.10 7.45
C LEU A 39 14.68 -2.00 8.60
N ASN A 40 15.86 -1.70 9.17
CA ASN A 40 16.37 -2.34 10.38
C ASN A 40 16.01 -1.58 11.67
N ASP A 41 15.12 -0.59 11.61
CA ASP A 41 14.63 0.18 12.75
C ASP A 41 14.05 -0.74 13.84
N LYS A 42 14.42 -0.50 15.10
CA LYS A 42 13.95 -1.30 16.24
C LYS A 42 12.43 -1.23 16.44
N ARG A 43 11.82 -0.08 16.13
CA ARG A 43 10.36 0.11 16.24
C ARG A 43 9.63 -0.77 15.22
N LEU A 44 10.17 -0.88 14.00
CA LEU A 44 9.66 -1.76 12.97
C LEU A 44 9.78 -3.22 13.41
N LYS A 45 10.96 -3.66 13.84
CA LYS A 45 11.22 -5.04 14.28
C LYS A 45 10.33 -5.46 15.45
N ARG A 46 10.08 -4.56 16.40
CA ARG A 46 9.21 -4.83 17.56
C ARG A 46 7.78 -5.18 17.15
N VAL A 47 7.21 -4.45 16.19
CA VAL A 47 5.82 -4.65 15.73
C VAL A 47 5.72 -5.79 14.72
N ALA A 48 6.66 -5.89 13.78
CA ALA A 48 6.66 -6.93 12.76
C ALA A 48 6.99 -8.32 13.32
N MET A 49 7.75 -8.39 14.42
CA MET A 49 8.11 -9.65 15.09
C MET A 49 8.68 -10.68 14.10
N ASP A 50 8.20 -11.93 14.14
CA ASP A 50 8.63 -13.02 13.26
C ASP A 50 8.17 -12.89 11.81
N TYR A 51 7.25 -11.97 11.54
CA TYR A 51 6.70 -11.80 10.20
C TYR A 51 7.69 -11.22 9.19
N LEU A 52 8.73 -10.52 9.64
CA LEU A 52 9.79 -10.01 8.75
C LEU A 52 10.41 -11.13 7.91
N ASN A 53 10.72 -12.27 8.52
CA ASN A 53 11.35 -13.39 7.85
C ASN A 53 10.38 -14.24 7.02
N LYS A 54 9.08 -14.08 7.23
CA LYS A 54 8.03 -14.84 6.54
C LYS A 54 7.36 -14.04 5.41
N SER A 55 7.58 -12.73 5.38
CA SER A 55 6.94 -11.85 4.42
C SER A 55 7.74 -11.72 3.13
N LYS A 56 7.04 -11.68 2.02
CA LYS A 56 7.64 -11.32 0.74
C LYS A 56 7.70 -9.80 0.63
N ILE A 57 8.87 -9.23 0.81
CA ILE A 57 9.12 -7.79 0.76
C ILE A 57 10.06 -7.49 -0.40
N ILE A 58 9.67 -6.53 -1.24
CA ILE A 58 10.46 -6.01 -2.35
C ILE A 58 10.68 -4.53 -2.10
N THR A 59 11.90 -4.04 -2.23
CA THR A 59 12.24 -2.63 -2.13
C THR A 59 12.67 -2.07 -3.48
N TYR A 60 12.26 -0.85 -3.77
CA TYR A 60 12.67 -0.09 -4.95
C TYR A 60 13.39 1.18 -4.50
N LYS A 61 14.51 1.49 -5.11
CA LYS A 61 15.35 2.65 -4.75
C LYS A 61 14.66 3.98 -5.00
N SER A 62 13.68 4.01 -5.92
CA SER A 62 12.94 5.20 -6.29
C SER A 62 11.59 4.82 -6.90
N TYR A 63 10.72 5.82 -7.08
CA TYR A 63 9.47 5.63 -7.82
C TYR A 63 9.71 5.26 -9.28
N GLU A 64 10.73 5.81 -9.91
CA GLU A 64 11.15 5.49 -11.28
C GLU A 64 11.55 4.02 -11.41
N ASP A 65 12.31 3.51 -10.45
CA ASP A 65 12.68 2.09 -10.37
C ASP A 65 11.43 1.20 -10.23
N PHE A 66 10.51 1.58 -9.36
CA PHE A 66 9.22 0.90 -9.22
C PHE A 66 8.45 0.85 -10.55
N LEU A 67 8.32 1.97 -11.26
CA LEU A 67 7.61 2.04 -12.54
C LEU A 67 8.21 1.11 -13.60
N LEU A 68 9.52 0.97 -13.66
CA LEU A 68 10.19 0.06 -14.58
C LEU A 68 9.73 -1.39 -14.41
N HIS A 69 9.47 -1.79 -13.16
CA HIS A 69 9.01 -3.13 -12.82
C HIS A 69 7.48 -3.30 -12.96
N LYS A 70 6.73 -2.20 -13.13
CA LYS A 70 5.26 -2.21 -13.19
C LYS A 70 4.66 -1.96 -14.57
N LYS A 71 5.47 -1.95 -15.64
CA LYS A 71 5.02 -1.63 -17.01
C LYS A 71 3.81 -2.44 -17.50
N LYS A 72 3.65 -3.68 -16.99
CA LYS A 72 2.56 -4.59 -17.38
C LYS A 72 1.55 -4.82 -16.26
N SER A 73 1.62 -4.06 -15.18
CA SER A 73 0.78 -4.22 -14.00
C SER A 73 -0.18 -3.04 -13.84
N ARG A 74 -1.38 -3.32 -13.35
CA ARG A 74 -2.29 -2.25 -12.94
C ARG A 74 -1.84 -1.75 -11.57
N VAL A 75 -1.53 -0.47 -11.48
CA VAL A 75 -1.21 0.21 -10.21
C VAL A 75 -2.42 1.06 -9.83
N ILE A 76 -3.09 0.68 -8.76
CA ILE A 76 -4.29 1.34 -8.25
C ILE A 76 -3.89 2.19 -7.03
N LEU A 77 -4.04 3.49 -7.14
CA LEU A 77 -3.73 4.42 -6.05
C LEU A 77 -4.94 4.60 -5.13
N MET A 78 -4.72 4.36 -3.84
CA MET A 78 -5.67 4.74 -2.80
C MET A 78 -5.38 6.17 -2.34
N THR A 79 -6.38 7.03 -2.44
CA THR A 79 -6.24 8.47 -2.15
C THR A 79 -7.57 9.06 -1.66
N THR A 80 -7.49 10.10 -0.85
CA THR A 80 -8.68 10.86 -0.42
C THR A 80 -9.11 11.93 -1.42
N LYS A 81 -8.34 12.14 -2.50
CA LYS A 81 -8.52 13.24 -3.47
C LYS A 81 -9.47 12.92 -4.63
N VAL A 82 -10.14 11.77 -4.61
CA VAL A 82 -11.05 11.33 -5.65
C VAL A 82 -12.39 10.89 -5.06
N LYS A 83 -13.41 10.73 -5.93
CA LYS A 83 -14.76 10.34 -5.51
C LYS A 83 -15.08 8.87 -5.79
N LYS A 84 -14.30 8.21 -6.66
CA LYS A 84 -14.54 6.81 -7.03
C LYS A 84 -14.24 5.90 -5.86
N LYS A 85 -15.24 5.19 -5.40
CA LYS A 85 -15.17 4.34 -4.20
C LYS A 85 -14.51 3.00 -4.51
N TYR A 86 -13.65 2.53 -3.61
CA TYR A 86 -12.86 1.31 -3.80
C TYR A 86 -13.74 0.06 -4.03
N TYR A 87 -14.86 -0.07 -3.36
CA TYR A 87 -15.74 -1.22 -3.48
C TYR A 87 -16.55 -1.28 -4.80
N ASN A 88 -16.53 -0.19 -5.61
CA ASN A 88 -17.10 -0.16 -6.95
C ASN A 88 -16.07 -0.48 -8.04
N PHE A 89 -14.86 -0.87 -7.66
CA PHE A 89 -13.80 -1.23 -8.57
C PHE A 89 -13.60 -2.74 -8.60
N ASN A 90 -13.38 -3.30 -9.79
CA ASN A 90 -13.12 -4.73 -9.95
C ASN A 90 -11.61 -5.00 -9.84
N PHE A 91 -11.16 -5.39 -8.65
CA PHE A 91 -9.80 -5.81 -8.40
C PHE A 91 -9.50 -7.16 -9.08
N LYS A 92 -8.28 -7.30 -9.59
CA LYS A 92 -7.83 -8.53 -10.23
C LYS A 92 -6.56 -9.05 -9.54
N PRO A 93 -6.33 -10.38 -9.55
CA PRO A 93 -5.06 -10.93 -9.08
C PRO A 93 -3.88 -10.25 -9.78
N LYS A 94 -2.80 -10.02 -9.06
CA LYS A 94 -1.58 -9.30 -9.48
C LYS A 94 -1.72 -7.78 -9.57
N ASP A 95 -2.88 -7.20 -9.27
CA ASP A 95 -2.95 -5.75 -9.06
C ASP A 95 -1.98 -5.30 -7.97
N THR A 96 -1.40 -4.14 -8.16
CA THR A 96 -0.62 -3.43 -7.15
C THR A 96 -1.46 -2.30 -6.58
N ILE A 97 -1.76 -2.36 -5.29
CA ILE A 97 -2.52 -1.33 -4.60
C ILE A 97 -1.53 -0.42 -3.88
N LEU A 98 -1.44 0.83 -4.33
CA LEU A 98 -0.46 1.81 -3.88
C LEU A 98 -1.07 2.76 -2.85
N PHE A 99 -0.36 2.95 -1.75
CA PHE A 99 -0.72 3.86 -0.66
C PHE A 99 0.33 4.95 -0.51
N GLY A 100 -0.12 6.18 -0.30
CA GLY A 100 0.74 7.32 -0.06
C GLY A 100 1.38 7.32 1.33
N ARG A 101 2.41 8.16 1.49
CA ARG A 101 3.07 8.37 2.77
C ARG A 101 2.14 9.05 3.77
N GLU A 102 2.35 8.79 5.06
CA GLU A 102 1.50 9.29 6.13
C GLU A 102 1.49 10.82 6.21
N SER A 103 2.63 11.45 5.98
CA SER A 103 2.80 12.90 6.10
C SER A 103 2.28 13.73 4.93
N GLY A 104 2.07 13.13 3.75
CA GLY A 104 1.74 13.95 2.57
C GLY A 104 1.18 13.19 1.36
N GLY A 105 0.77 11.94 1.50
CA GLY A 105 0.24 11.17 0.38
C GLY A 105 1.28 10.93 -0.71
N VAL A 106 0.95 11.24 -1.97
CA VAL A 106 1.84 11.08 -3.11
C VAL A 106 1.98 12.39 -3.91
N PRO A 107 3.11 12.60 -4.60
CA PRO A 107 3.25 13.70 -5.54
C PRO A 107 2.28 13.58 -6.72
N LYS A 108 2.04 14.70 -7.39
CA LYS A 108 1.13 14.77 -8.55
C LYS A 108 1.50 13.78 -9.65
N ILE A 109 2.78 13.55 -9.90
CA ILE A 109 3.24 12.60 -10.93
C ILE A 109 2.81 11.16 -10.60
N VAL A 110 2.87 10.75 -9.35
CA VAL A 110 2.42 9.42 -8.89
C VAL A 110 0.90 9.31 -9.04
N HIS A 111 0.18 10.35 -8.64
CA HIS A 111 -1.27 10.44 -8.79
C HIS A 111 -1.68 10.30 -10.26
N ASN A 112 -1.01 11.01 -11.17
CA ASN A 112 -1.34 11.02 -12.59
C ASN A 112 -0.98 9.71 -13.31
N ASN A 113 0.06 9.00 -12.87
CA ASN A 113 0.53 7.77 -13.50
C ASN A 113 -0.27 6.52 -13.07
N ALA A 114 -1.10 6.60 -12.04
CA ALA A 114 -1.88 5.47 -11.59
C ALA A 114 -2.85 4.98 -12.69
N TYR A 115 -3.00 3.66 -12.80
CA TYR A 115 -4.01 3.05 -13.67
C TYR A 115 -5.42 3.48 -13.26
N GLU A 116 -5.68 3.51 -11.95
CA GLU A 116 -6.93 3.98 -11.37
C GLU A 116 -6.67 4.62 -10.00
N ARG A 117 -7.57 5.49 -9.55
CA ARG A 117 -7.53 6.19 -8.27
C ARG A 117 -8.84 5.93 -7.56
N LEU A 118 -8.74 5.46 -6.33
CA LEU A 118 -9.90 5.05 -5.54
C LEU A 118 -9.83 5.65 -4.15
N THR A 119 -10.99 5.81 -3.54
CA THR A 119 -11.10 6.31 -2.18
C THR A 119 -11.88 5.35 -1.27
N ILE A 120 -11.49 5.32 0.00
CA ILE A 120 -12.34 4.79 1.07
C ILE A 120 -13.24 5.95 1.50
N PRO A 121 -14.57 5.85 1.35
CA PRO A 121 -15.45 6.95 1.72
C PRO A 121 -15.43 7.20 3.23
N LEU A 122 -15.15 8.42 3.61
CA LEU A 122 -15.14 8.87 5.00
C LEU A 122 -16.29 9.84 5.24
N LYS A 123 -16.78 9.92 6.48
CA LYS A 123 -17.77 10.92 6.88
C LYS A 123 -17.15 12.32 6.89
N ASN A 124 -18.01 13.32 6.81
CA ASN A 124 -17.63 14.74 6.84
C ASN A 124 -16.64 15.04 7.99
N ASN A 125 -15.65 15.87 7.71
CA ASN A 125 -14.58 16.32 8.61
C ASN A 125 -13.49 15.29 8.94
N ALA A 126 -13.56 14.04 8.46
CA ALA A 126 -12.44 13.13 8.55
C ALA A 126 -11.41 13.43 7.44
N ARG A 127 -10.13 13.57 7.79
CA ARG A 127 -9.06 13.88 6.83
C ARG A 127 -8.58 12.64 6.10
N SER A 128 -8.22 11.61 6.87
CA SER A 128 -7.69 10.34 6.36
C SER A 128 -7.77 9.26 7.44
N LEU A 129 -7.64 8.02 7.00
CA LEU A 129 -7.40 6.88 7.89
C LEU A 129 -5.91 6.65 8.08
N ASN A 130 -5.55 5.96 9.17
CA ASN A 130 -4.24 5.34 9.30
C ASN A 130 -3.96 4.45 8.08
N VAL A 131 -2.74 4.50 7.54
CA VAL A 131 -2.39 3.76 6.32
C VAL A 131 -2.55 2.25 6.48
N GLY A 132 -2.20 1.70 7.62
CA GLY A 132 -2.39 0.27 7.89
C GLY A 132 -3.86 -0.15 7.88
N MET A 133 -4.75 0.70 8.42
CA MET A 133 -6.20 0.49 8.34
C MET A 133 -6.69 0.56 6.90
N SER A 134 -6.21 1.52 6.13
CA SER A 134 -6.54 1.64 4.71
C SER A 134 -6.13 0.41 3.91
N VAL A 135 -4.93 -0.11 4.18
CA VAL A 135 -4.44 -1.36 3.56
C VAL A 135 -5.36 -2.54 3.92
N ALA A 136 -5.69 -2.69 5.20
CA ALA A 136 -6.54 -3.79 5.67
C ALA A 136 -7.92 -3.78 5.01
N ILE A 137 -8.57 -2.62 4.96
CA ILE A 137 -9.89 -2.44 4.35
C ILE A 137 -9.84 -2.77 2.85
N THR A 138 -8.87 -2.22 2.13
CA THR A 138 -8.79 -2.38 0.68
C THR A 138 -8.37 -3.79 0.28
N LEU A 139 -7.39 -4.37 0.99
CA LEU A 139 -6.93 -5.73 0.72
C LEU A 139 -8.03 -6.74 1.02
N SER A 140 -8.80 -6.56 2.09
CA SER A 140 -9.95 -7.40 2.42
C SER A 140 -10.97 -7.42 1.30
N GLU A 141 -11.32 -6.27 0.75
CA GLU A 141 -12.26 -6.19 -0.37
C GLU A 141 -11.69 -6.84 -1.64
N ALA A 142 -10.43 -6.57 -1.98
CA ALA A 142 -9.78 -7.18 -3.13
C ALA A 142 -9.74 -8.71 -3.04
N LEU A 143 -9.48 -9.26 -1.86
CA LEU A 143 -9.51 -10.69 -1.60
C LEU A 143 -10.93 -11.25 -1.71
N ASN A 144 -11.92 -10.59 -1.09
CA ASN A 144 -13.32 -11.00 -1.14
C ASN A 144 -13.82 -11.14 -2.58
N GLN A 145 -13.47 -10.22 -3.46
CA GLN A 145 -13.83 -10.27 -4.88
C GLN A 145 -13.18 -11.42 -5.66
N ASN A 146 -12.09 -12.02 -5.16
CA ASN A 146 -11.28 -12.98 -5.90
C ASN A 146 -11.11 -14.35 -5.24
N LEU A 147 -11.73 -14.58 -4.09
CA LEU A 147 -11.69 -15.88 -3.39
C LEU A 147 -12.83 -16.80 -3.79
N PHE A 148 -13.84 -16.28 -4.47
CA PHE A 148 -15.05 -17.01 -4.84
C PHE A 148 -15.42 -16.80 -6.30
#